data_c9dff26e49dfc2796f354c8a997525e5
#
_entry.id   c9dff26e49dfc2796f354c8a997525e5
#
_cell.length_a   1.000
_cell.length_b   1.000
_cell.length_c   1.000
_cell.angle_alpha   90.00
_cell.angle_beta   90.00
_cell.angle_gamma   90.00
#
_symmetry.space_group_name_H-M   'P 1'
#
loop_
_entity.id
_entity.type
_entity.pdbx_description
1 polymer ?
#
loop_
_entity_poly.entity_id
_entity_poly.type
_entity_poly.pdbx_seq_one_letter_code
_entity_poly.pdbx_strand_id
1 'polypeptide(L)'
;MIVADILSLKGTTLFTVNPDMMLSDAVLTMDIGSVAVMENGKLVGMLTFREVVRMLARRQLEHRSGPTRPVAEIRVSDVMVSDPVVVTPSTEVNELRRVMVESHARYVPVMDDGVLMGILSFHDVARSVLEAQSFENRMLKAYIRDWPQDENNTQGGGL
;
A
#
# COMPACT_ATOMS: atom_id res chain seq x y z
N MET A 1 8.40 0.43 14.04
CA MET A 1 7.99 1.22 12.86
C MET A 1 6.48 1.17 12.76
N ILE A 2 5.86 2.30 12.60
CA ILE A 2 4.41 2.46 12.45
C ILE A 2 4.09 3.03 11.06
N VAL A 3 2.82 2.97 10.68
CA VAL A 3 2.32 3.47 9.39
C VAL A 3 2.72 4.92 9.14
N ALA A 4 2.66 5.79 10.17
CA ALA A 4 3.07 7.18 10.05
C ALA A 4 4.52 7.35 9.54
N ASP A 5 5.42 6.46 9.91
CA ASP A 5 6.81 6.49 9.45
C ASP A 5 6.91 6.27 7.94
N ILE A 6 6.11 5.35 7.41
CA ILE A 6 6.06 5.07 5.97
C ILE A 6 5.45 6.24 5.21
N LEU A 7 4.35 6.81 5.73
CA LEU A 7 3.70 7.96 5.11
C LEU A 7 4.62 9.18 5.01
N SER A 8 5.42 9.42 6.03
CA SER A 8 6.35 10.56 6.03
C SER A 8 7.42 10.45 4.94
N LEU A 9 7.80 9.24 4.54
CA LEU A 9 8.75 8.99 3.47
C LEU A 9 8.12 9.04 2.08
N LYS A 10 6.84 8.71 1.97
CA LYS A 10 6.13 8.61 0.70
C LYS A 10 5.78 9.97 0.08
N GLY A 11 5.61 11.00 0.88
CA GLY A 11 5.09 12.30 0.45
C GLY A 11 3.57 12.41 0.57
N THR A 12 3.04 13.60 0.30
CA THR A 12 1.63 13.97 0.59
C THR A 12 0.72 14.05 -0.62
N THR A 13 1.21 13.74 -1.83
CA THR A 13 0.38 13.77 -3.03
C THR A 13 -0.66 12.66 -2.98
N LEU A 14 -1.93 13.05 -3.00
CA LEU A 14 -3.05 12.14 -2.90
C LEU A 14 -4.09 12.49 -3.95
N PHE A 15 -4.37 11.56 -4.85
CA PHE A 15 -5.43 11.68 -5.84
C PHE A 15 -6.66 10.91 -5.37
N THR A 16 -7.82 11.55 -5.49
CA THR A 16 -9.11 10.95 -5.14
C THR A 16 -10.10 11.14 -6.29
N VAL A 17 -11.08 10.26 -6.34
CA VAL A 17 -12.20 10.35 -7.27
C VAL A 17 -13.50 10.23 -6.49
N ASN A 18 -14.62 10.59 -7.12
CA ASN A 18 -15.94 10.38 -6.53
C ASN A 18 -16.63 9.16 -7.18
N PRO A 19 -17.64 8.57 -6.54
CA PRO A 19 -18.29 7.37 -7.06
C PRO A 19 -19.07 7.57 -8.35
N ASP A 20 -19.51 8.79 -8.64
CA ASP A 20 -20.30 9.11 -9.84
C ASP A 20 -19.42 9.39 -11.06
N MET A 21 -18.12 9.53 -10.89
CA MET A 21 -17.18 9.74 -11.98
C MET A 21 -17.21 8.54 -12.94
N MET A 22 -17.05 8.80 -14.24
CA MET A 22 -16.91 7.72 -15.21
C MET A 22 -15.63 6.94 -14.95
N LEU A 23 -15.70 5.62 -15.07
CA LEU A 23 -14.58 4.74 -14.81
C LEU A 23 -13.35 5.10 -15.64
N SER A 24 -13.55 5.41 -16.93
CA SER A 24 -12.46 5.79 -17.84
C SER A 24 -11.70 7.02 -17.36
N ASP A 25 -12.39 8.03 -16.84
CA ASP A 25 -11.77 9.24 -16.31
C ASP A 25 -10.98 8.93 -15.02
N ALA A 26 -11.53 8.09 -14.16
CA ALA A 26 -10.84 7.65 -12.94
C ALA A 26 -9.57 6.85 -13.24
N VAL A 27 -9.62 5.97 -14.23
CA VAL A 27 -8.43 5.18 -14.66
C VAL A 27 -7.32 6.10 -15.16
N LEU A 28 -7.64 7.15 -15.89
CA LEU A 28 -6.66 8.14 -16.35
C LEU A 28 -6.07 8.96 -15.18
N THR A 29 -6.79 9.09 -14.08
CA THR A 29 -6.32 9.77 -12.86
C THR A 29 -5.38 8.89 -12.02
N MET A 30 -5.48 7.57 -12.16
CA MET A 30 -4.63 6.64 -11.41
C MET A 30 -3.18 6.72 -11.89
N ASP A 31 -2.27 7.17 -11.00
CA ASP A 31 -0.85 7.25 -11.28
C ASP A 31 -0.13 5.93 -10.91
N ILE A 32 -0.46 5.36 -9.77
CA ILE A 32 0.23 4.20 -9.20
C ILE A 32 -0.64 2.93 -9.11
N GLY A 33 -1.71 2.85 -9.88
CA GLY A 33 -2.57 1.67 -9.93
C GLY A 33 -3.69 1.62 -8.90
N SER A 34 -3.87 2.69 -8.11
CA SER A 34 -4.97 2.81 -7.15
C SER A 34 -5.40 4.25 -6.96
N VAL A 35 -6.63 4.42 -6.55
CA VAL A 35 -7.19 5.72 -6.16
C VAL A 35 -8.26 5.52 -5.08
N ALA A 36 -8.30 6.44 -4.12
CA ALA A 36 -9.35 6.45 -3.11
C ALA A 36 -10.63 7.06 -3.68
N VAL A 37 -11.76 6.47 -3.36
CA VAL A 37 -13.08 6.96 -3.75
C VAL A 37 -13.71 7.68 -2.56
N MET A 38 -13.93 8.97 -2.73
CA MET A 38 -14.43 9.85 -1.68
C MET A 38 -15.79 10.42 -2.06
N GLU A 39 -16.69 10.48 -1.09
CA GLU A 39 -18.01 11.12 -1.26
C GLU A 39 -18.31 11.94 0.00
N ASN A 40 -18.59 13.23 -0.19
CA ASN A 40 -18.91 14.15 0.91
C ASN A 40 -17.86 14.12 2.04
N GLY A 41 -16.59 14.07 1.68
CA GLY A 41 -15.49 14.03 2.64
C GLY A 41 -15.26 12.68 3.32
N LYS A 42 -15.98 11.64 2.92
CA LYS A 42 -15.85 10.29 3.49
C LYS A 42 -15.27 9.32 2.46
N LEU A 43 -14.43 8.40 2.95
CA LEU A 43 -13.94 7.29 2.15
C LEU A 43 -15.07 6.27 1.95
N VAL A 44 -15.47 6.07 0.69
CA VAL A 44 -16.54 5.13 0.35
C VAL A 44 -16.04 3.90 -0.41
N GLY A 45 -14.81 3.94 -0.91
CA GLY A 45 -14.26 2.80 -1.63
C GLY A 45 -12.82 2.99 -2.06
N MET A 46 -12.30 1.93 -2.68
CA MET A 46 -11.01 1.91 -3.37
C MET A 46 -11.19 1.39 -4.78
N LEU A 47 -10.52 2.03 -5.72
CA LEU A 47 -10.44 1.56 -7.09
C LEU A 47 -8.99 1.24 -7.41
N THR A 48 -8.73 0.02 -7.87
CA THR A 48 -7.40 -0.42 -8.32
C THR A 48 -7.49 -1.00 -9.73
N PHE A 49 -6.36 -1.16 -10.39
CA PHE A 49 -6.34 -1.82 -11.70
C PHE A 49 -6.87 -3.25 -11.64
N ARG A 50 -6.76 -3.91 -10.49
CA ARG A 50 -7.31 -5.26 -10.30
C ARG A 50 -8.82 -5.30 -10.52
N GLU A 51 -9.57 -4.34 -9.95
CA GLU A 51 -11.02 -4.25 -10.11
C GLU A 51 -11.39 -3.93 -11.56
N VAL A 52 -10.61 -3.05 -12.21
CA VAL A 52 -10.81 -2.72 -13.63
C VAL A 52 -10.60 -3.94 -14.52
N VAL A 53 -9.51 -4.68 -14.33
CA VAL A 53 -9.22 -5.89 -15.10
C VAL A 53 -10.28 -6.97 -14.86
N ARG A 54 -10.72 -7.16 -13.62
CA ARG A 54 -11.79 -8.11 -13.29
C ARG A 54 -13.13 -7.72 -13.93
N MET A 55 -13.44 -6.44 -13.96
CA MET A 55 -14.62 -5.94 -14.62
C MET A 55 -14.59 -6.25 -16.11
N LEU A 56 -13.46 -6.02 -16.79
CA LEU A 56 -13.30 -6.34 -18.20
C LEU A 56 -13.48 -7.84 -18.49
N ALA A 57 -12.91 -8.70 -17.64
CA ALA A 57 -13.06 -10.15 -17.76
C ALA A 57 -14.52 -10.58 -17.59
N ARG A 58 -15.23 -10.05 -16.60
CA ARG A 58 -16.66 -10.33 -16.38
C ARG A 58 -17.51 -9.87 -17.55
N ARG A 59 -17.27 -8.69 -18.10
CA ARG A 59 -17.96 -8.18 -19.28
C ARG A 59 -17.81 -9.12 -20.46
N GLN A 60 -16.63 -9.66 -20.68
CA GLN A 60 -16.37 -10.59 -21.78
C GLN A 60 -17.19 -11.89 -21.63
N LEU A 61 -17.35 -12.38 -20.41
CA LEU A 61 -18.23 -13.52 -20.13
C LEU A 61 -19.71 -13.19 -20.30
N GLU A 62 -20.17 -12.04 -19.83
CA GLU A 62 -21.55 -11.57 -19.99
C GLU A 62 -21.92 -11.34 -21.46
N HIS A 63 -20.99 -10.83 -22.25
CA HIS A 63 -21.20 -10.57 -23.69
C HIS A 63 -21.50 -11.84 -24.48
N ARG A 64 -21.08 -13.00 -24.02
CA ARG A 64 -21.42 -14.30 -24.61
C ARG A 64 -22.93 -14.61 -24.49
N SER A 65 -23.59 -14.06 -23.49
CA SER A 65 -25.01 -14.30 -23.21
C SER A 65 -25.92 -13.20 -23.77
N GLY A 66 -25.39 -12.13 -24.32
CA GLY A 66 -26.15 -11.03 -24.85
C GLY A 66 -25.42 -9.68 -24.80
N PRO A 67 -26.09 -8.56 -25.16
CA PRO A 67 -25.49 -7.24 -25.11
C PRO A 67 -25.17 -6.81 -23.69
N THR A 68 -24.05 -6.10 -23.51
CA THR A 68 -23.59 -5.54 -22.25
C THR A 68 -23.66 -4.02 -22.30
N ARG A 69 -23.73 -3.38 -21.09
CA ARG A 69 -23.69 -1.92 -20.99
C ARG A 69 -22.36 -1.39 -21.54
N PRO A 70 -22.35 -0.30 -22.35
CA PRO A 70 -21.11 0.27 -22.86
C PRO A 70 -20.13 0.65 -21.74
N VAL A 71 -18.82 0.48 -21.99
CA VAL A 71 -17.77 0.86 -21.03
C VAL A 71 -17.85 2.35 -20.69
N ALA A 72 -18.20 3.18 -21.65
CA ALA A 72 -18.35 4.64 -21.45
C ALA A 72 -19.42 5.01 -20.43
N GLU A 73 -20.34 4.10 -20.10
CA GLU A 73 -21.41 4.32 -19.12
C GLU A 73 -21.11 3.74 -17.75
N ILE A 74 -19.98 3.06 -17.58
CA ILE A 74 -19.58 2.47 -16.30
C ILE A 74 -19.01 3.55 -15.39
N ARG A 75 -19.55 3.61 -14.17
CA ARG A 75 -19.09 4.54 -13.13
C ARG A 75 -18.14 3.86 -12.15
N VAL A 76 -17.38 4.66 -11.43
CA VAL A 76 -16.49 4.20 -10.35
C VAL A 76 -17.25 3.33 -9.34
N SER A 77 -18.45 3.76 -8.95
CA SER A 77 -19.30 3.02 -7.98
C SER A 77 -19.69 1.61 -8.45
N ASP A 78 -19.73 1.37 -9.76
CA ASP A 78 -20.03 0.04 -10.32
C ASP A 78 -18.89 -0.97 -10.15
N VAL A 79 -17.67 -0.51 -9.94
CA VAL A 79 -16.45 -1.32 -10.00
C VAL A 79 -15.64 -1.29 -8.70
N MET A 80 -15.68 -0.18 -7.96
CA MET A 80 -14.90 0.01 -6.73
C MET A 80 -15.12 -1.09 -5.70
N VAL A 81 -14.12 -1.31 -4.86
CA VAL A 81 -14.28 -2.08 -3.62
C VAL A 81 -14.95 -1.18 -2.60
N SER A 82 -16.16 -1.52 -2.16
CA SER A 82 -16.85 -0.83 -1.07
C SER A 82 -16.30 -1.31 0.28
N ASP A 83 -16.26 -0.44 1.27
CA ASP A 83 -15.76 -0.75 2.60
C ASP A 83 -14.34 -1.37 2.57
N PRO A 84 -13.34 -0.69 2.00
CA PRO A 84 -11.99 -1.21 1.96
C PRO A 84 -11.43 -1.36 3.38
N VAL A 85 -10.50 -2.31 3.55
CA VAL A 85 -9.72 -2.41 4.79
C VAL A 85 -8.90 -1.14 4.95
N VAL A 86 -8.96 -0.52 6.12
CA VAL A 86 -8.22 0.69 6.43
C VAL A 86 -7.32 0.48 7.66
N VAL A 87 -6.27 1.28 7.76
CA VAL A 87 -5.39 1.33 8.92
C VAL A 87 -5.27 2.77 9.41
N THR A 88 -4.70 2.96 10.58
CA THR A 88 -4.44 4.27 11.17
C THR A 88 -2.95 4.60 11.12
N PRO A 89 -2.54 5.87 11.29
CA PRO A 89 -1.13 6.22 11.37
C PRO A 89 -0.36 5.52 12.49
N SER A 90 -1.03 5.15 13.58
CA SER A 90 -0.44 4.46 14.71
C SER A 90 -0.36 2.93 14.56
N THR A 91 -0.91 2.38 13.49
CA THR A 91 -0.83 0.93 13.21
C THR A 91 0.63 0.51 13.04
N GLU A 92 1.04 -0.55 13.70
CA GLU A 92 2.37 -1.11 13.53
C GLU A 92 2.55 -1.75 12.15
N VAL A 93 3.73 -1.65 11.59
CA VAL A 93 4.03 -2.17 10.25
C VAL A 93 3.81 -3.68 10.16
N ASN A 94 4.11 -4.43 11.22
CA ASN A 94 3.83 -5.87 11.25
C ASN A 94 2.33 -6.17 11.16
N GLU A 95 1.50 -5.37 11.80
CA GLU A 95 0.04 -5.49 11.71
C GLU A 95 -0.44 -5.13 10.30
N LEU A 96 0.09 -4.07 9.71
CA LEU A 96 -0.21 -3.70 8.33
C LEU A 96 0.13 -4.83 7.35
N ARG A 97 1.30 -5.45 7.52
CA ARG A 97 1.71 -6.59 6.68
C ARG A 97 0.72 -7.76 6.82
N ARG A 98 0.33 -8.07 8.06
CA ARG A 98 -0.66 -9.12 8.32
C ARG A 98 -2.00 -8.82 7.64
N VAL A 99 -2.49 -7.60 7.77
CA VAL A 99 -3.74 -7.15 7.13
C VAL A 99 -3.65 -7.29 5.61
N MET A 100 -2.55 -6.86 5.00
CA MET A 100 -2.36 -6.96 3.55
C MET A 100 -2.33 -8.41 3.06
N VAL A 101 -1.66 -9.28 3.79
CA VAL A 101 -1.56 -10.71 3.45
C VAL A 101 -2.92 -11.41 3.59
N GLU A 102 -3.60 -11.23 4.69
CA GLU A 102 -4.88 -11.89 4.97
C GLU A 102 -6.02 -11.40 4.05
N SER A 103 -6.06 -10.11 3.77
CA SER A 103 -7.09 -9.52 2.90
C SER A 103 -6.75 -9.55 1.41
N HIS A 104 -5.53 -9.96 1.04
CA HIS A 104 -4.98 -9.87 -0.31
C HIS A 104 -4.99 -8.42 -0.87
N ALA A 105 -5.01 -7.42 -0.01
CA ALA A 105 -5.00 -6.02 -0.39
C ALA A 105 -3.58 -5.58 -0.76
N ARG A 106 -3.42 -5.04 -1.96
CA ARG A 106 -2.15 -4.44 -2.41
C ARG A 106 -2.04 -2.97 -2.04
N TYR A 107 -3.16 -2.34 -1.74
CA TYR A 107 -3.29 -0.93 -1.39
C TYR A 107 -4.21 -0.82 -0.19
N VAL A 108 -3.77 -0.06 0.80
CA VAL A 108 -4.54 0.14 2.04
C VAL A 108 -4.61 1.63 2.34
N PRO A 109 -5.82 2.20 2.43
CA PRO A 109 -5.98 3.59 2.85
C PRO A 109 -5.61 3.75 4.32
N VAL A 110 -5.00 4.88 4.62
CA VAL A 110 -4.69 5.31 5.99
C VAL A 110 -5.67 6.38 6.40
N MET A 111 -6.47 6.11 7.42
CA MET A 111 -7.47 7.04 7.94
C MET A 111 -7.08 7.49 9.35
N ASP A 112 -7.19 8.78 9.61
CA ASP A 112 -6.97 9.36 10.93
C ASP A 112 -8.17 10.24 11.28
N ASP A 113 -8.93 9.79 12.27
CA ASP A 113 -10.12 10.50 12.77
C ASP A 113 -11.08 10.96 11.64
N GLY A 114 -11.39 10.03 10.72
CA GLY A 114 -12.26 10.29 9.58
C GLY A 114 -11.61 11.01 8.40
N VAL A 115 -10.33 11.32 8.48
CA VAL A 115 -9.58 12.01 7.42
C VAL A 115 -8.67 11.03 6.70
N LEU A 116 -8.73 11.02 5.36
CA LEU A 116 -7.82 10.22 4.55
C LEU A 116 -6.42 10.85 4.54
N MET A 117 -5.45 10.14 5.09
CA MET A 117 -4.06 10.59 5.21
C MET A 117 -3.20 10.17 4.03
N GLY A 118 -3.52 9.07 3.38
CA GLY A 118 -2.79 8.54 2.25
C GLY A 118 -3.19 7.12 1.92
N ILE A 119 -2.54 6.56 0.91
CA ILE A 119 -2.70 5.16 0.51
C ILE A 119 -1.32 4.51 0.55
N LEU A 120 -1.20 3.40 1.24
CA LEU A 120 0.02 2.60 1.26
C LEU A 120 -0.11 1.41 0.32
N SER A 121 0.89 1.22 -0.53
CA SER A 121 1.01 0.04 -1.37
C SER A 121 1.83 -1.04 -0.68
N PHE A 122 1.66 -2.29 -1.12
CA PHE A 122 2.53 -3.39 -0.70
C PHE A 122 4.00 -3.09 -1.01
N HIS A 123 4.27 -2.40 -2.11
CA HIS A 123 5.62 -1.95 -2.48
C HIS A 123 6.20 -0.98 -1.44
N ASP A 124 5.43 -0.01 -0.97
CA ASP A 124 5.87 0.95 0.05
C ASP A 124 6.28 0.23 1.34
N VAL A 125 5.49 -0.75 1.75
CA VAL A 125 5.75 -1.56 2.94
C VAL A 125 7.01 -2.40 2.78
N ALA A 126 7.14 -3.11 1.67
CA ALA A 126 8.31 -3.94 1.37
C ALA A 126 9.58 -3.11 1.35
N ARG A 127 9.56 -1.94 0.70
CA ARG A 127 10.68 -1.01 0.65
C ARG A 127 11.09 -0.55 2.04
N SER A 128 10.14 -0.14 2.87
CA SER A 128 10.41 0.33 4.22
C SER A 128 11.00 -0.76 5.11
N VAL A 129 10.53 -1.99 5.00
CA VAL A 129 11.06 -3.14 5.74
C VAL A 129 12.50 -3.45 5.31
N LEU A 130 12.78 -3.43 4.00
CA LEU A 130 14.12 -3.67 3.48
C LEU A 130 15.10 -2.56 3.89
N GLU A 131 14.69 -1.30 3.86
CA GLU A 131 15.52 -0.18 4.31
C GLU A 131 15.82 -0.27 5.80
N ALA A 132 14.86 -0.65 6.64
CA ALA A 132 15.05 -0.87 8.06
C ALA A 132 16.05 -2.01 8.34
N GLN A 133 15.92 -3.13 7.65
CA GLN A 133 16.85 -4.26 7.75
C GLN A 133 18.26 -3.87 7.31
N SER A 134 18.41 -3.13 6.22
CA SER A 134 19.71 -2.65 5.76
C SER A 134 20.37 -1.72 6.77
N PHE A 135 19.60 -0.85 7.41
CA PHE A 135 20.08 0.04 8.47
C PHE A 135 20.56 -0.77 9.69
N GLU A 136 19.75 -1.72 10.17
CA GLU A 136 20.11 -2.59 11.29
C GLU A 136 21.37 -3.40 11.00
N ASN A 137 21.50 -3.95 9.80
CA ASN A 137 22.69 -4.68 9.38
C ASN A 137 23.94 -3.80 9.38
N ARG A 138 23.84 -2.57 8.90
CA ARG A 138 24.97 -1.62 8.92
C ARG A 138 25.38 -1.26 10.34
N MET A 139 24.40 -1.03 11.22
CA MET A 139 24.66 -0.74 12.63
C MET A 139 25.32 -1.92 13.34
N LEU A 140 24.86 -3.14 13.09
CA LEU A 140 25.44 -4.35 13.65
C LEU A 140 26.87 -4.56 13.16
N LYS A 141 27.14 -4.38 11.87
CA LYS A 141 28.50 -4.47 11.30
C LYS A 141 29.44 -3.45 11.92
N ALA A 142 28.98 -2.21 12.10
CA ALA A 142 29.77 -1.17 12.76
C ALA A 142 30.07 -1.53 14.21
N TYR A 143 29.08 -2.05 14.93
CA TYR A 143 29.25 -2.51 16.31
C TYR A 143 30.28 -3.63 16.42
N ILE A 144 30.21 -4.64 15.55
CA ILE A 144 31.18 -5.75 15.52
C ILE A 144 32.58 -5.24 15.16
N ARG A 145 32.70 -4.34 14.16
CA ARG A 145 33.98 -3.75 13.75
C ARG A 145 34.64 -2.97 14.87
N ASP A 146 33.85 -2.20 15.63
CA ASP A 146 34.35 -1.32 16.69
C ASP A 146 34.40 -2.02 18.06
N TRP A 147 34.08 -3.33 18.12
CA TRP A 147 34.15 -4.11 19.34
C TRP A 147 35.59 -4.21 19.81
N PRO A 148 35.92 -3.94 21.12
CA PRO A 148 37.27 -4.09 21.65
C PRO A 148 37.72 -5.53 21.52
N GLN A 149 38.80 -5.75 20.79
CA GLN A 149 39.45 -7.06 20.76
C GLN A 149 40.16 -7.23 22.09
N ASP A 150 39.90 -8.32 22.81
CA ASP A 150 40.63 -8.68 24.02
C ASP A 150 42.09 -8.81 23.68
N GLU A 151 42.91 -7.92 24.24
CA GLU A 151 44.36 -7.93 24.09
C GLU A 151 45.03 -9.16 24.80
N ASN A 152 44.22 -10.09 25.27
CA ASN A 152 44.68 -11.21 26.07
C ASN A 152 45.12 -12.47 25.30
N ASN A 153 45.31 -12.37 23.98
CA ASN A 153 45.73 -13.55 23.21
C ASN A 153 47.17 -13.49 22.68
N THR A 154 48.03 -12.68 23.27
CA THR A 154 49.45 -12.60 22.92
C THR A 154 50.39 -13.04 24.05
N GLN A 155 49.98 -13.95 24.91
CA GLN A 155 50.92 -14.64 25.82
C GLN A 155 50.70 -16.15 25.78
N GLY A 156 51.19 -16.76 24.75
CA GLY A 156 51.17 -18.20 24.59
C GLY A 156 52.14 -18.66 23.51
N GLY A 157 53.39 -18.21 23.56
CA GLY A 157 54.39 -18.59 22.61
C GLY A 157 55.80 -18.28 23.10
N GLY A 158 56.10 -18.76 24.27
CA GLY A 158 57.43 -18.72 24.80
C GLY A 158 57.87 -20.11 25.17
N LEU A 159 58.47 -20.76 24.25
CA LEU A 159 59.64 -21.69 24.40
C LEU A 159 59.87 -22.40 23.12
#